data_b0773fa779f836bd166631cd98e008ba
#
_entry.id   b0773fa779f836bd166631cd98e008ba
#
_cell.length_a   1.000
_cell.length_b   1.000
_cell.length_c   1.000
_cell.angle_alpha   90.00
_cell.angle_beta   90.00
_cell.angle_gamma   90.00
#
_symmetry.space_group_name_H-M   'P 1'
#
loop_
_entity.id
_entity.type
_entity.pdbx_description
1 polymer ?
#
loop_
_entity_poly.entity_id
_entity_poly.type
_entity_poly.pdbx_seq_one_letter_code
_entity_poly.pdbx_strand_id
1 'polypeptide(L)'
;MSKNSTFNIFTIALAICLQNNGALAQSETPESSRLIVAEGWQNVQANCTECHSSLLITQNSGSRTVWESRIRWMQNTQGLKALDPKVEESILNYLATNYGQKSSSRRAPLNILLMPNNPFQPED
;
A
#
# COMPACT_ATOMS: atom_id res chain seq x y z
N MET A 1 23.59 10.74 -70.56
CA MET A 1 23.25 9.44 -69.96
C MET A 1 23.44 9.56 -68.48
N SER A 2 22.37 9.85 -67.76
CA SER A 2 22.38 9.95 -66.29
C SER A 2 21.17 9.16 -65.78
N LYS A 3 21.44 7.99 -65.31
CA LYS A 3 20.48 7.16 -64.54
C LYS A 3 21.20 6.73 -63.29
N ASN A 4 20.54 6.80 -62.16
CA ASN A 4 20.83 6.22 -60.84
C ASN A 4 21.07 7.22 -59.68
N SER A 5 20.23 8.24 -59.57
CA SER A 5 20.26 9.02 -58.31
C SER A 5 18.96 8.96 -57.48
N THR A 6 17.95 8.23 -57.89
CA THR A 6 16.65 8.22 -57.21
C THR A 6 16.41 6.98 -56.33
N PHE A 7 17.34 5.99 -56.35
CA PHE A 7 17.14 4.75 -55.61
C PHE A 7 17.68 4.76 -54.17
N ASN A 8 18.52 5.74 -53.83
CA ASN A 8 19.20 5.78 -52.54
C ASN A 8 18.45 6.55 -51.43
N ILE A 9 17.42 7.35 -51.80
CA ILE A 9 16.69 8.15 -50.82
C ILE A 9 15.59 7.33 -50.11
N PHE A 10 15.06 6.31 -50.79
CA PHE A 10 13.97 5.47 -50.21
C PHE A 10 14.46 4.43 -49.22
N THR A 11 15.72 4.00 -49.32
CA THR A 11 16.31 3.01 -48.41
C THR A 11 16.77 3.60 -47.08
N ILE A 12 17.06 4.88 -47.02
CA ILE A 12 17.51 5.56 -45.79
C ILE A 12 16.32 5.93 -44.89
N ALA A 13 15.14 6.20 -45.48
CA ALA A 13 13.94 6.56 -44.72
C ALA A 13 13.33 5.38 -43.95
N LEU A 14 13.57 4.15 -44.35
CA LEU A 14 13.02 2.95 -43.67
C LEU A 14 13.87 2.48 -42.49
N ALA A 15 15.12 2.90 -42.39
CA ALA A 15 16.03 2.49 -41.29
C ALA A 15 15.88 3.31 -40.00
N ILE A 16 15.19 4.46 -40.06
CA ILE A 16 15.07 5.38 -38.91
C ILE A 16 13.85 5.07 -38.01
N CYS A 17 12.91 4.27 -38.47
CA CYS A 17 11.70 3.95 -37.71
C CYS A 17 11.83 2.78 -36.71
N LEU A 18 12.99 2.15 -36.57
CA LEU A 18 13.18 0.93 -35.75
C LEU A 18 13.92 1.17 -34.40
N GLN A 19 14.15 2.40 -34.00
CA GLN A 19 14.94 2.67 -32.78
C GLN A 19 14.19 3.33 -31.62
N ASN A 20 12.87 3.36 -31.63
CA ASN A 20 12.09 3.94 -30.51
C ASN A 20 11.26 2.92 -29.75
N ASN A 21 11.81 1.77 -29.38
CA ASN A 21 11.21 0.88 -28.40
C ASN A 21 12.06 0.76 -27.14
N GLY A 22 12.58 1.86 -26.66
CA GLY A 22 13.00 2.03 -25.28
C GLY A 22 11.78 2.36 -24.42
N ALA A 23 10.81 1.45 -24.35
CA ALA A 23 9.88 1.46 -23.24
C ALA A 23 10.73 1.20 -21.98
N LEU A 24 11.01 2.28 -21.23
CA LEU A 24 11.44 2.17 -19.85
C LEU A 24 10.32 1.42 -19.16
N ALA A 25 10.44 0.09 -19.05
CA ALA A 25 9.71 -0.66 -18.07
C ALA A 25 10.09 -0.02 -16.74
N GLN A 26 9.21 0.84 -16.25
CA GLN A 26 9.24 1.24 -14.85
C GLN A 26 9.10 -0.08 -14.12
N SER A 27 10.18 -0.50 -13.51
CA SER A 27 10.20 -1.54 -12.51
C SER A 27 9.29 -1.01 -11.40
N GLU A 28 8.00 -1.29 -11.53
CA GLU A 28 7.10 -1.18 -10.41
C GLU A 28 7.64 -2.12 -9.35
N THR A 29 8.30 -1.56 -8.35
CA THR A 29 8.66 -2.31 -7.15
C THR A 29 7.37 -2.96 -6.66
N PRO A 30 7.33 -4.29 -6.55
CA PRO A 30 6.12 -4.99 -6.15
C PRO A 30 5.59 -4.32 -4.88
N GLU A 31 4.30 -4.11 -4.79
CA GLU A 31 3.64 -3.46 -3.66
C GLU A 31 3.92 -4.15 -2.30
N SER A 32 4.38 -5.40 -2.34
CA SER A 32 4.99 -6.14 -1.23
C SER A 32 6.17 -5.43 -0.58
N SER A 33 6.83 -4.50 -1.28
CA SER A 33 7.99 -3.76 -0.76
C SER A 33 7.65 -2.71 0.31
N ARG A 34 6.36 -2.50 0.63
CA ARG A 34 5.92 -1.53 1.64
C ARG A 34 5.71 -2.13 3.02
N LEU A 35 5.69 -3.45 3.14
CA LEU A 35 5.70 -4.11 4.45
C LEU A 35 7.10 -4.08 5.06
N ILE A 36 7.17 -3.86 6.36
CA ILE A 36 8.44 -3.96 7.10
C ILE A 36 8.93 -5.41 7.01
N VAL A 37 10.15 -5.61 6.51
CA VAL A 37 10.77 -6.94 6.46
C VAL A 37 11.19 -7.34 7.87
N ALA A 38 10.37 -8.17 8.51
CA ALA A 38 10.56 -8.69 9.86
C ALA A 38 9.92 -10.08 9.96
N GLU A 39 10.10 -10.79 11.06
CA GLU A 39 9.51 -12.11 11.26
C GLU A 39 7.98 -12.08 11.03
N GLY A 40 7.47 -12.99 10.20
CA GLY A 40 6.04 -13.12 9.89
C GLY A 40 5.53 -12.26 8.71
N TRP A 41 6.36 -11.38 8.12
CA TRP A 41 5.92 -10.52 7.01
C TRP A 41 5.43 -11.30 5.79
N GLN A 42 6.05 -12.46 5.49
CA GLN A 42 5.63 -13.31 4.37
C GLN A 42 4.21 -13.85 4.56
N ASN A 43 3.84 -14.21 5.80
CA ASN A 43 2.49 -14.66 6.11
C ASN A 43 1.47 -13.53 5.90
N VAL A 44 1.81 -12.30 6.27
CA VAL A 44 0.98 -11.13 5.99
C VAL A 44 0.87 -10.88 4.50
N GLN A 45 1.98 -10.92 3.79
CA GLN A 45 1.97 -10.75 2.34
C GLN A 45 1.08 -11.79 1.66
N ALA A 46 1.27 -13.08 1.95
CA ALA A 46 0.55 -14.16 1.28
C ALA A 46 -0.96 -14.17 1.58
N ASN A 47 -1.39 -13.74 2.77
CA ASN A 47 -2.78 -13.88 3.19
C ASN A 47 -3.56 -12.56 3.18
N CYS A 48 -2.88 -11.41 3.20
CA CYS A 48 -3.56 -10.13 3.35
C CYS A 48 -3.47 -9.24 2.11
N THR A 49 -2.55 -9.51 1.16
CA THR A 49 -2.39 -8.65 -0.02
C THR A 49 -3.00 -9.22 -1.30
N GLU A 50 -3.74 -10.32 -1.21
CA GLU A 50 -4.47 -10.89 -2.36
C GLU A 50 -5.67 -10.04 -2.78
N CYS A 51 -6.33 -9.37 -1.82
CA CYS A 51 -7.57 -8.65 -2.06
C CYS A 51 -7.41 -7.14 -2.04
N HIS A 52 -6.40 -6.60 -1.39
CA HIS A 52 -6.13 -5.16 -1.28
C HIS A 52 -4.65 -4.88 -1.12
N SER A 53 -4.29 -3.63 -1.33
CA SER A 53 -2.92 -3.13 -1.22
C SER A 53 -2.37 -3.23 0.21
N SER A 54 -1.07 -3.51 0.33
CA SER A 54 -0.34 -3.46 1.60
C SER A 54 -0.40 -2.09 2.28
N LEU A 55 -0.71 -1.02 1.53
CA LEU A 55 -0.94 0.32 2.09
C LEU A 55 -2.02 0.34 3.15
N LEU A 56 -3.07 -0.47 2.96
CA LEU A 56 -4.15 -0.56 3.94
C LEU A 56 -3.65 -1.07 5.30
N ILE A 57 -2.60 -1.89 5.30
CA ILE A 57 -1.95 -2.38 6.51
C ILE A 57 -1.02 -1.30 7.07
N THR A 58 -0.12 -0.76 6.25
CA THR A 58 0.94 0.15 6.70
C THR A 58 0.43 1.51 7.19
N GLN A 59 -0.73 1.95 6.69
CA GLN A 59 -1.40 3.17 7.14
C GLN A 59 -2.22 2.97 8.42
N ASN A 60 -2.51 1.75 8.79
CA ASN A 60 -3.25 1.41 9.99
C ASN A 60 -2.32 1.10 11.18
N SER A 61 -2.87 1.15 12.37
CA SER A 61 -2.18 0.76 13.60
C SER A 61 -3.21 0.24 14.60
N GLY A 62 -2.77 -0.60 15.54
CA GLY A 62 -3.65 -1.13 16.56
C GLY A 62 -2.95 -2.10 17.50
N SER A 63 -3.56 -2.34 18.65
CA SER A 63 -3.14 -3.43 19.53
C SER A 63 -3.39 -4.79 18.85
N ARG A 64 -2.82 -5.85 19.39
CA ARG A 64 -3.06 -7.21 18.93
C ARG A 64 -4.58 -7.53 18.85
N THR A 65 -5.33 -7.16 19.87
CA THR A 65 -6.80 -7.36 19.93
C THR A 65 -7.53 -6.60 18.81
N VAL A 66 -7.07 -5.39 18.48
CA VAL A 66 -7.64 -4.61 17.37
C VAL A 66 -7.35 -5.28 16.03
N TRP A 67 -6.14 -5.79 15.81
CA TRP A 67 -5.81 -6.54 14.60
C TRP A 67 -6.60 -7.84 14.48
N GLU A 68 -6.74 -8.58 15.57
CA GLU A 68 -7.58 -9.78 15.62
C GLU A 68 -9.04 -9.47 15.28
N SER A 69 -9.62 -8.44 15.88
CA SER A 69 -10.99 -8.00 15.59
C SER A 69 -11.17 -7.66 14.10
N ARG A 70 -10.20 -7.02 13.47
CA ARG A 70 -10.22 -6.72 12.02
C ARG A 70 -10.17 -8.00 11.17
N ILE A 71 -9.35 -8.98 11.56
CA ILE A 71 -9.29 -10.28 10.87
C ILE A 71 -10.65 -10.97 10.97
N ARG A 72 -11.26 -11.03 12.15
CA ARG A 72 -12.61 -11.61 12.33
C ARG A 72 -13.65 -10.89 11.49
N TRP A 73 -13.60 -9.57 11.45
CA TRP A 73 -14.50 -8.79 10.60
C TRP A 73 -14.31 -9.12 9.11
N MET A 74 -13.07 -9.21 8.62
CA MET A 74 -12.79 -9.59 7.23
C MET A 74 -13.25 -11.03 6.93
N GLN A 75 -13.10 -11.96 7.86
CA GLN A 75 -13.61 -13.33 7.73
C GLN A 75 -15.13 -13.36 7.63
N ASN A 76 -15.82 -12.57 8.43
CA ASN A 76 -17.28 -12.58 8.51
C ASN A 76 -17.96 -11.82 7.36
N THR A 77 -17.30 -10.78 6.82
CA THR A 77 -17.96 -9.83 5.91
C THR A 77 -17.27 -9.65 4.56
N GLN A 78 -15.98 -9.96 4.45
CA GLN A 78 -15.17 -9.70 3.26
C GLN A 78 -14.64 -10.98 2.59
N GLY A 79 -15.01 -12.15 3.09
CA GLY A 79 -14.64 -13.42 2.50
C GLY A 79 -13.19 -13.87 2.76
N LEU A 80 -12.50 -13.28 3.74
CA LEU A 80 -11.20 -13.79 4.17
C LEU A 80 -11.38 -15.21 4.71
N LYS A 81 -10.64 -16.17 4.16
CA LYS A 81 -10.68 -17.56 4.61
C LYS A 81 -10.17 -17.71 6.04
N ALA A 82 -10.61 -18.74 6.72
CA ALA A 82 -10.05 -19.12 8.02
C ALA A 82 -8.54 -19.40 7.85
N LEU A 83 -7.73 -18.79 8.70
CA LEU A 83 -6.30 -18.97 8.72
C LEU A 83 -5.93 -20.19 9.58
N ASP A 84 -4.84 -20.86 9.23
CA ASP A 84 -4.22 -21.83 10.13
C ASP A 84 -3.84 -21.14 11.45
N PRO A 85 -4.05 -21.74 12.62
CA PRO A 85 -3.77 -21.10 13.90
C PRO A 85 -2.33 -20.59 14.06
N LYS A 86 -1.34 -21.33 13.54
CA LYS A 86 0.07 -20.89 13.60
C LYS A 86 0.36 -19.73 12.66
N VAL A 87 -0.26 -19.73 11.49
CA VAL A 87 -0.16 -18.63 10.53
C VAL A 87 -0.82 -17.38 11.10
N GLU A 88 -2.00 -17.50 11.69
CA GLU A 88 -2.69 -16.39 12.34
C GLU A 88 -1.90 -15.81 13.50
N GLU A 89 -1.33 -16.66 14.35
CA GLU A 89 -0.45 -16.25 15.45
C GLU A 89 0.75 -15.43 14.93
N SER A 90 1.41 -15.91 13.88
CA SER A 90 2.54 -15.22 13.23
C SER A 90 2.12 -13.86 12.67
N ILE A 91 0.96 -13.79 12.00
CA ILE A 91 0.41 -12.55 11.45
C ILE A 91 0.12 -11.54 12.57
N LEU A 92 -0.56 -11.98 13.62
CA LEU A 92 -0.91 -11.11 14.74
C LEU A 92 0.30 -10.59 15.49
N ASN A 93 1.33 -11.42 15.68
CA ASN A 93 2.60 -11.01 16.27
C ASN A 93 3.31 -9.98 15.43
N TYR A 94 3.40 -10.21 14.11
CA TYR A 94 3.99 -9.27 13.17
C TYR A 94 3.26 -7.93 13.17
N LEU A 95 1.93 -7.93 13.06
CA LEU A 95 1.11 -6.71 13.00
C LEU A 95 1.18 -5.91 14.31
N ALA A 96 1.09 -6.60 15.46
CA ALA A 96 1.15 -5.93 16.76
C ALA A 96 2.53 -5.31 17.03
N THR A 97 3.60 -5.94 16.55
CA THR A 97 4.97 -5.45 16.74
C THR A 97 5.31 -4.31 15.80
N ASN A 98 5.02 -4.45 14.51
CA ASN A 98 5.47 -3.50 13.49
C ASN A 98 4.44 -2.38 13.20
N TYR A 99 3.16 -2.64 13.45
CA TYR A 99 2.04 -1.71 13.26
C TYR A 99 1.20 -1.61 14.54
N GLY A 100 1.87 -1.57 15.67
CA GLY A 100 1.27 -1.43 16.98
C GLY A 100 0.57 -0.10 17.20
N GLN A 101 -0.13 0.03 18.31
CA GLN A 101 -0.84 1.27 18.65
C GLN A 101 0.16 2.42 18.83
N LYS A 102 -0.07 3.52 18.12
CA LYS A 102 0.76 4.73 18.26
C LYS A 102 0.45 5.45 19.57
N SER A 103 1.48 5.79 20.33
CA SER A 103 1.34 6.48 21.63
C SER A 103 0.77 7.89 21.51
N SER A 104 0.82 8.50 20.33
CA SER A 104 0.34 9.85 20.06
C SER A 104 -0.47 9.93 18.77
N SER A 105 -1.62 9.27 18.74
CA SER A 105 -2.51 9.30 17.57
C SER A 105 -3.48 10.49 17.59
N ARG A 106 -3.60 11.20 18.68
CA ARG A 106 -4.45 12.40 18.78
C ARG A 106 -3.62 13.66 18.55
N ARG A 107 -4.20 14.57 17.76
CA ARG A 107 -3.74 15.95 17.72
C ARG A 107 -3.72 16.48 19.16
N ALA A 108 -2.68 17.23 19.53
CA ALA A 108 -2.66 17.91 20.82
C ALA A 108 -3.98 18.68 21.03
N PRO A 109 -4.55 18.66 22.24
CA PRO A 109 -5.77 19.43 22.50
C PRO A 109 -5.55 20.90 22.13
N LEU A 110 -6.53 21.49 21.46
CA LEU A 110 -6.48 22.91 21.18
C LEU A 110 -6.47 23.69 22.52
N ASN A 111 -5.68 24.76 22.63
CA ASN A 111 -5.72 25.60 23.79
C ASN A 111 -7.15 26.14 23.97
N ILE A 112 -7.67 26.06 25.19
CA ILE A 112 -9.05 26.46 25.50
C ILE A 112 -9.35 27.91 25.07
N LEU A 113 -8.38 28.77 25.06
CA LEU A 113 -8.48 30.17 24.62
C LEU A 113 -8.67 30.32 23.10
N LEU A 114 -8.37 29.26 22.33
CA LEU A 114 -8.54 29.20 20.88
C LEU A 114 -9.81 28.43 20.45
N MET A 115 -10.57 27.91 21.43
CA MET A 115 -11.84 27.26 21.16
C MET A 115 -12.94 28.31 21.00
N PRO A 116 -13.84 28.18 20.04
CA PRO A 116 -15.03 29.00 19.98
C PRO A 116 -15.92 28.74 21.19
N ASN A 117 -16.62 29.77 21.65
CA ASN A 117 -17.59 29.59 22.73
C ASN A 117 -18.62 28.54 22.37
N ASN A 118 -18.92 27.64 23.31
CA ASN A 118 -19.97 26.66 23.11
C ASN A 118 -21.35 27.35 23.20
N PRO A 119 -22.13 27.42 22.11
CA PRO A 119 -23.41 28.13 22.12
C PRO A 119 -24.49 27.38 22.94
N PHE A 120 -24.18 26.20 23.43
CA PHE A 120 -25.09 25.36 24.22
C PHE A 120 -24.67 25.25 25.69
N GLN A 121 -23.65 26.04 26.13
CA GLN A 121 -23.36 26.14 27.57
C GLN A 121 -24.45 26.97 28.24
N PRO A 122 -25.03 26.48 29.34
CA PRO A 122 -25.93 27.31 30.14
C PRO A 122 -25.15 28.56 30.62
N GLU A 123 -25.77 29.73 30.46
CA GLU A 123 -25.26 30.95 31.07
C GLU A 123 -25.47 30.84 32.59
N ASP A 124 -24.39 30.98 33.37
CA ASP A 124 -24.41 31.01 34.85
C ASP A 124 -25.06 32.29 35.34
#